data_7632a3db84c40fc4dc3af499657a17ef
#
_entry.id   7632a3db84c40fc4dc3af499657a17ef
#
_cell.length_a   1.000
_cell.length_b   1.000
_cell.length_c   1.000
_cell.angle_alpha   90.00
_cell.angle_beta   90.00
_cell.angle_gamma   90.00
#
_symmetry.space_group_name_H-M   'P 1'
#
loop_
_entity.id
_entity.type
_entity.pdbx_description
1 polymer ?
#
loop_
_entity_poly.entity_id
_entity_poly.type
_entity_poly.pdbx_seq_one_letter_code
_entity_poly.pdbx_strand_id
1 'polypeptide(L)'
;YNKVLSIQPDYADAYHSMGIALQGMKFNKPSREIQKKIVSLLDRKTYVRPKDIVSAAISLLKFEPSLQKCLQLADNEVIENPSDVISDLSNLPLLLKLMSVCPLPDLGLEKLLRKLRVSLLLSISDVTNSPELLNFQSALALQCFTNEYIYSHTAAEEKILQSLEANLRKIFKNNEQPAPQIILALASYKSLNQYEWSKSLLVYDKIEAVFTRQVVEPNQEAKLKSALPILDNITDEVSSKVRDQYEGSPYPRWVNTGFSSKPMSISNVVSGIKLKLPDYKIT
;
A
#
# COMPACT_ATOMS: atom_id res chain seq x y z
N TYR A 1 20.99 -6.14 17.42
CA TYR A 1 20.79 -6.06 15.96
C TYR A 1 21.67 -4.98 15.33
N ASN A 2 21.78 -3.77 15.91
CA ASN A 2 22.51 -2.64 15.35
C ASN A 2 23.96 -2.98 15.02
N LYS A 3 24.67 -3.60 15.96
CA LYS A 3 26.08 -3.98 15.79
C LYS A 3 26.27 -5.05 14.69
N VAL A 4 25.31 -5.96 14.53
CA VAL A 4 25.33 -6.98 13.48
C VAL A 4 25.11 -6.34 12.12
N LEU A 5 24.07 -5.51 11.98
CA LEU A 5 23.73 -4.84 10.72
C LEU A 5 24.77 -3.77 10.30
N SER A 6 25.59 -3.25 11.24
CA SER A 6 26.72 -2.38 10.87
C SER A 6 27.90 -3.14 10.28
N ILE A 7 28.05 -4.44 10.65
CA ILE A 7 29.10 -5.31 10.12
C ILE A 7 28.63 -5.99 8.83
N GLN A 8 27.39 -6.48 8.82
CA GLN A 8 26.78 -7.20 7.70
C GLN A 8 25.38 -6.62 7.42
N PRO A 9 25.28 -5.60 6.53
CA PRO A 9 24.00 -4.90 6.26
C PRO A 9 22.88 -5.78 5.70
N ASP A 10 23.21 -6.95 5.14
CA ASP A 10 22.26 -7.86 4.50
C ASP A 10 21.94 -9.11 5.36
N TYR A 11 22.30 -9.11 6.65
CA TYR A 11 22.11 -10.27 7.50
C TYR A 11 20.62 -10.51 7.82
N ALA A 12 20.04 -11.50 7.14
CA ALA A 12 18.63 -11.83 7.15
C ALA A 12 18.04 -12.05 8.55
N ASP A 13 18.75 -12.83 9.39
CA ASP A 13 18.28 -13.20 10.71
C ASP A 13 18.21 -12.00 11.67
N ALA A 14 19.06 -10.98 11.47
CA ALA A 14 18.98 -9.75 12.25
C ALA A 14 17.73 -8.94 11.89
N TYR A 15 17.35 -8.86 10.62
CA TYR A 15 16.11 -8.22 10.20
C TYR A 15 14.88 -8.99 10.67
N HIS A 16 14.89 -10.31 10.55
CA HIS A 16 13.79 -11.15 11.05
C HIS A 16 13.60 -10.97 12.56
N SER A 17 14.67 -11.05 13.33
CA SER A 17 14.65 -10.84 14.77
C SER A 17 14.23 -9.42 15.14
N MET A 18 14.63 -8.40 14.37
CA MET A 18 14.16 -7.03 14.55
C MET A 18 12.66 -6.92 14.28
N GLY A 19 12.16 -7.57 13.23
CA GLY A 19 10.75 -7.64 12.92
C GLY A 19 9.92 -8.23 14.06
N ILE A 20 10.37 -9.36 14.61
CA ILE A 20 9.74 -10.00 15.79
C ILE A 20 9.76 -9.06 17.01
N ALA A 21 10.90 -8.41 17.27
CA ALA A 21 11.02 -7.50 18.41
C ALA A 21 10.12 -6.26 18.30
N LEU A 22 9.79 -5.82 17.09
CA LEU A 22 8.89 -4.68 16.86
C LEU A 22 7.40 -5.03 17.03
N GLN A 23 7.05 -6.31 16.93
CA GLN A 23 5.65 -6.75 17.12
C GLN A 23 5.16 -6.42 18.51
N GLY A 24 4.04 -5.73 18.61
CA GLY A 24 3.44 -5.33 19.88
C GLY A 24 4.18 -4.20 20.62
N MET A 25 5.31 -3.68 20.10
CA MET A 25 6.00 -2.55 20.71
C MET A 25 5.19 -1.27 20.59
N LYS A 26 5.33 -0.42 21.62
CA LYS A 26 4.88 0.98 21.60
C LYS A 26 6.05 1.86 22.04
N PHE A 27 6.46 2.78 21.18
CA PHE A 27 7.54 3.70 21.52
C PHE A 27 7.03 4.81 22.42
N ASN A 28 7.85 5.23 23.38
CA ASN A 28 7.58 6.33 24.32
C ASN A 28 8.52 7.53 24.13
N LYS A 29 9.41 7.47 23.15
CA LYS A 29 10.34 8.54 22.77
C LYS A 29 10.67 8.49 21.27
N PRO A 30 11.03 9.65 20.67
CA PRO A 30 11.42 9.71 19.26
C PRO A 30 12.75 8.99 19.01
N SER A 31 12.89 8.41 17.81
CA SER A 31 14.16 7.84 17.35
C SER A 31 14.22 7.76 15.83
N ARG A 32 14.91 8.70 15.21
CA ARG A 32 15.14 8.70 13.75
C ARG A 32 15.97 7.51 13.29
N GLU A 33 16.87 7.00 14.14
CA GLU A 33 17.65 5.81 13.83
C GLU A 33 16.76 4.57 13.69
N ILE A 34 15.82 4.37 14.60
CA ILE A 34 14.87 3.26 14.53
C ILE A 34 13.94 3.43 13.32
N GLN A 35 13.48 4.65 13.00
CA GLN A 35 12.68 4.90 11.79
C GLN A 35 13.42 4.46 10.53
N LYS A 36 14.68 4.86 10.34
CA LYS A 36 15.50 4.44 9.20
C LYS A 36 15.64 2.92 9.12
N LYS A 37 15.81 2.23 10.25
CA LYS A 37 15.90 0.76 10.30
C LYS A 37 14.60 0.08 9.95
N ILE A 38 13.45 0.63 10.39
CA ILE A 38 12.14 0.11 10.00
C ILE A 38 11.93 0.28 8.48
N VAL A 39 12.32 1.41 7.89
CA VAL A 39 12.29 1.58 6.43
C VAL A 39 13.13 0.51 5.74
N SER A 40 14.38 0.34 6.16
CA SER A 40 15.28 -0.69 5.60
C SER A 40 14.72 -2.12 5.77
N LEU A 41 14.05 -2.41 6.88
CA LEU A 41 13.36 -3.68 7.10
C LEU A 41 12.20 -3.88 6.12
N LEU A 42 11.37 -2.84 5.93
CA LEU A 42 10.20 -2.87 5.03
C LEU A 42 10.58 -2.89 3.54
N ASP A 43 11.79 -2.46 3.18
CA ASP A 43 12.31 -2.59 1.82
C ASP A 43 12.61 -4.05 1.46
N ARG A 44 12.80 -4.91 2.47
CA ARG A 44 13.10 -6.33 2.32
C ARG A 44 11.82 -7.17 2.40
N LYS A 45 11.30 -7.58 1.26
CA LYS A 45 9.96 -8.18 1.10
C LYS A 45 9.71 -9.48 1.88
N THR A 46 10.73 -10.11 2.46
CA THR A 46 10.61 -11.50 2.97
C THR A 46 10.78 -11.65 4.49
N TYR A 47 11.10 -10.60 5.23
CA TYR A 47 11.50 -10.76 6.64
C TYR A 47 10.41 -10.47 7.66
N VAL A 48 9.46 -9.62 7.32
CA VAL A 48 8.35 -9.25 8.20
C VAL A 48 7.13 -8.86 7.38
N ARG A 49 5.96 -9.20 7.87
CA ARG A 49 4.72 -8.66 7.30
C ARG A 49 4.54 -7.23 7.82
N PRO A 50 4.38 -6.23 6.95
CA PRO A 50 4.24 -4.83 7.35
C PRO A 50 3.13 -4.62 8.39
N LYS A 51 2.00 -5.33 8.28
CA LYS A 51 0.89 -5.28 9.22
C LYS A 51 1.25 -5.64 10.67
N ASP A 52 2.27 -6.48 10.86
CA ASP A 52 2.66 -6.94 12.20
C ASP A 52 3.45 -5.88 12.97
N ILE A 53 4.05 -4.90 12.28
CA ILE A 53 4.87 -3.84 12.87
C ILE A 53 4.32 -2.43 12.66
N VAL A 54 3.24 -2.26 11.89
CA VAL A 54 2.69 -0.95 11.54
C VAL A 54 2.30 -0.13 12.76
N SER A 55 1.70 -0.73 13.79
CA SER A 55 1.30 -0.04 15.02
C SER A 55 2.51 0.50 15.79
N ALA A 56 3.60 -0.27 15.86
CA ALA A 56 4.85 0.18 16.45
C ALA A 56 5.45 1.36 15.66
N ALA A 57 5.50 1.23 14.33
CA ALA A 57 6.01 2.28 13.46
C ALA A 57 5.19 3.58 13.54
N ILE A 58 3.85 3.50 13.58
CA ILE A 58 2.97 4.65 13.78
C ILE A 58 3.22 5.29 15.15
N SER A 59 3.37 4.48 16.21
CA SER A 59 3.65 5.02 17.54
C SER A 59 4.95 5.84 17.59
N LEU A 60 5.94 5.46 16.78
CA LEU A 60 7.19 6.19 16.62
C LEU A 60 7.03 7.47 15.77
N LEU A 61 6.27 7.39 14.67
CA LEU A 61 5.95 8.53 13.82
C LEU A 61 5.19 9.64 14.57
N LYS A 62 4.35 9.28 15.54
CA LYS A 62 3.59 10.27 16.34
C LYS A 62 4.47 11.21 17.18
N PHE A 63 5.77 10.97 17.29
CA PHE A 63 6.72 11.89 17.87
C PHE A 63 7.30 12.92 16.87
N GLU A 64 7.01 12.79 15.57
CA GLU A 64 7.47 13.76 14.57
C GLU A 64 6.61 15.03 14.64
N PRO A 65 7.24 16.21 14.93
CA PRO A 65 6.48 17.47 15.09
C PRO A 65 5.69 17.85 13.85
N SER A 66 6.25 17.61 12.66
CA SER A 66 5.54 17.85 11.39
C SER A 66 4.27 17.00 11.27
N LEU A 67 4.32 15.72 11.62
CA LEU A 67 3.13 14.88 11.61
C LEU A 67 2.10 15.32 12.65
N GLN A 68 2.53 15.67 13.86
CA GLN A 68 1.62 16.17 14.89
C GLN A 68 0.86 17.42 14.43
N LYS A 69 1.59 18.39 13.82
CA LYS A 69 0.99 19.58 13.22
C LYS A 69 -0.02 19.21 12.12
N CYS A 70 0.33 18.31 11.21
CA CYS A 70 -0.55 17.87 10.14
C CYS A 70 -1.82 17.17 10.67
N LEU A 71 -1.70 16.35 11.71
CA LEU A 71 -2.84 15.69 12.34
C LEU A 71 -3.78 16.70 13.01
N GLN A 72 -3.26 17.74 13.65
CA GLN A 72 -4.09 18.83 14.21
C GLN A 72 -4.83 19.60 13.11
N LEU A 73 -4.16 19.91 11.99
CA LEU A 73 -4.80 20.56 10.84
C LEU A 73 -5.92 19.70 10.22
N ALA A 74 -5.82 18.39 10.32
CA ALA A 74 -6.86 17.47 9.87
C ALA A 74 -8.13 17.54 10.73
N ASP A 75 -8.11 18.13 11.90
CA ASP A 75 -9.32 18.37 12.72
C ASP A 75 -10.16 19.53 12.21
N ASN A 76 -9.58 20.49 11.49
CA ASN A 76 -10.29 21.56 10.83
C ASN A 76 -11.20 21.01 9.72
N GLU A 77 -12.24 21.75 9.34
CA GLU A 77 -13.16 21.34 8.28
C GLU A 77 -12.46 21.22 6.91
N VAL A 78 -11.57 22.16 6.62
CA VAL A 78 -10.79 22.23 5.37
C VAL A 78 -9.30 22.39 5.70
N ILE A 79 -8.44 21.80 4.90
CA ILE A 79 -7.00 22.05 4.91
C ILE A 79 -6.73 23.24 3.98
N GLU A 80 -6.40 24.41 4.56
CA GLU A 80 -6.20 25.64 3.79
C GLU A 80 -5.03 25.56 2.81
N ASN A 81 -3.89 24.96 3.25
CA ASN A 81 -2.67 24.85 2.47
C ASN A 81 -2.25 23.37 2.30
N PRO A 82 -2.91 22.61 1.41
CA PRO A 82 -2.58 21.19 1.20
C PRO A 82 -1.14 20.96 0.76
N SER A 83 -0.54 21.88 -0.01
CA SER A 83 0.83 21.78 -0.50
C SER A 83 1.87 21.77 0.62
N ASP A 84 1.68 22.61 1.65
CA ASP A 84 2.58 22.66 2.81
C ASP A 84 2.50 21.37 3.62
N VAL A 85 1.25 20.87 3.83
CA VAL A 85 1.01 19.60 4.52
C VAL A 85 1.64 18.44 3.76
N ILE A 86 1.50 18.39 2.44
CA ILE A 86 2.12 17.36 1.59
C ILE A 86 3.64 17.44 1.65
N SER A 87 4.22 18.64 1.63
CA SER A 87 5.67 18.85 1.78
C SER A 87 6.15 18.32 3.14
N ASP A 88 5.47 18.67 4.23
CA ASP A 88 5.79 18.17 5.58
C ASP A 88 5.76 16.63 5.66
N LEU A 89 4.71 16.00 5.09
CA LEU A 89 4.55 14.54 5.08
C LEU A 89 5.54 13.83 4.15
N SER A 90 5.91 14.45 3.03
CA SER A 90 6.88 13.91 2.07
C SER A 90 8.28 13.77 2.66
N ASN A 91 8.58 14.56 3.70
CA ASN A 91 9.81 14.49 4.47
C ASN A 91 9.81 13.40 5.55
N LEU A 92 8.79 12.52 5.58
CA LEU A 92 8.67 11.39 6.50
C LEU A 92 8.77 10.04 5.75
N PRO A 93 10.00 9.56 5.44
CA PRO A 93 10.18 8.35 4.64
C PRO A 93 9.50 7.11 5.22
N LEU A 94 9.44 7.00 6.55
CA LEU A 94 8.75 5.90 7.21
C LEU A 94 7.23 5.94 6.96
N LEU A 95 6.62 7.12 6.97
CA LEU A 95 5.20 7.28 6.65
C LEU A 95 4.90 6.86 5.20
N LEU A 96 5.66 7.41 4.23
CA LEU A 96 5.48 7.06 2.82
C LEU A 96 5.69 5.57 2.57
N LYS A 97 6.67 4.96 3.25
CA LYS A 97 6.92 3.53 3.14
C LYS A 97 5.75 2.71 3.70
N LEU A 98 5.23 3.04 4.86
CA LEU A 98 4.06 2.35 5.43
C LEU A 98 2.84 2.48 4.52
N MET A 99 2.54 3.70 4.02
CA MET A 99 1.45 3.94 3.07
C MET A 99 1.53 3.04 1.84
N SER A 100 2.73 2.73 1.37
CA SER A 100 2.93 1.92 0.17
C SER A 100 2.85 0.40 0.40
N VAL A 101 2.91 -0.08 1.65
CA VAL A 101 3.04 -1.53 1.91
C VAL A 101 1.94 -2.15 2.79
N CYS A 102 1.15 -1.34 3.52
CA CYS A 102 0.06 -1.87 4.35
C CYS A 102 -0.99 -0.78 4.67
N PRO A 103 -2.24 -1.17 4.98
CA PRO A 103 -3.21 -0.26 5.56
C PRO A 103 -2.71 0.33 6.88
N LEU A 104 -3.02 1.60 7.14
CA LEU A 104 -2.63 2.30 8.35
C LEU A 104 -3.77 2.26 9.39
N PRO A 105 -3.64 1.50 10.49
CA PRO A 105 -4.69 1.36 11.49
C PRO A 105 -4.67 2.54 12.48
N ASP A 106 -4.88 3.77 11.98
CA ASP A 106 -4.90 5.00 12.76
C ASP A 106 -5.92 6.00 12.21
N LEU A 107 -6.94 6.32 13.00
CA LEU A 107 -8.03 7.19 12.58
C LEU A 107 -7.59 8.62 12.24
N GLY A 108 -6.57 9.15 12.93
CA GLY A 108 -6.03 10.48 12.63
C GLY A 108 -5.36 10.53 11.27
N LEU A 109 -4.55 9.50 10.96
CA LEU A 109 -3.94 9.36 9.63
C LEU A 109 -4.99 9.15 8.55
N GLU A 110 -6.00 8.30 8.80
CA GLU A 110 -7.08 8.10 7.84
C GLU A 110 -7.79 9.41 7.51
N LYS A 111 -8.19 10.18 8.54
CA LYS A 111 -8.85 11.48 8.38
C LYS A 111 -7.99 12.46 7.59
N LEU A 112 -6.69 12.53 7.90
CA LEU A 112 -5.72 13.39 7.20
C LEU A 112 -5.60 12.99 5.72
N LEU A 113 -5.36 11.71 5.44
CA LEU A 113 -5.16 11.21 4.08
C LEU A 113 -6.42 11.35 3.20
N ARG A 114 -7.60 11.13 3.77
CA ARG A 114 -8.86 11.39 3.07
C ARG A 114 -8.99 12.85 2.64
N LYS A 115 -8.73 13.79 3.55
CA LYS A 115 -8.80 15.23 3.24
C LYS A 115 -7.77 15.64 2.19
N LEU A 116 -6.54 15.17 2.29
CA LEU A 116 -5.52 15.45 1.29
C LEU A 116 -5.87 14.85 -0.08
N ARG A 117 -6.47 13.65 -0.11
CA ARG A 117 -6.97 13.04 -1.35
C ARG A 117 -7.98 13.94 -2.06
N VAL A 118 -8.96 14.46 -1.31
CA VAL A 118 -9.97 15.40 -1.82
C VAL A 118 -9.31 16.69 -2.33
N SER A 119 -8.43 17.28 -1.52
CA SER A 119 -7.73 18.51 -1.90
C SER A 119 -6.93 18.35 -3.19
N LEU A 120 -6.22 17.23 -3.34
CA LEU A 120 -5.46 16.91 -4.55
C LEU A 120 -6.36 16.72 -5.78
N LEU A 121 -7.54 16.14 -5.62
CA LEU A 121 -8.50 15.99 -6.71
C LEU A 121 -9.05 17.34 -7.15
N LEU A 122 -9.41 18.21 -6.19
CA LEU A 122 -10.00 19.52 -6.46
C LEU A 122 -9.00 20.49 -7.10
N SER A 123 -7.72 20.42 -6.75
CA SER A 123 -6.66 21.30 -7.24
C SER A 123 -5.82 20.71 -8.37
N ILE A 124 -6.27 19.62 -9.00
CA ILE A 124 -5.49 18.84 -9.95
C ILE A 124 -4.95 19.64 -11.14
N SER A 125 -5.66 20.72 -11.54
CA SER A 125 -5.28 21.59 -12.66
C SER A 125 -4.23 22.64 -12.24
N ASP A 126 -4.14 22.96 -10.97
CA ASP A 126 -3.39 24.12 -10.45
C ASP A 126 -2.08 23.72 -9.77
N VAL A 127 -1.90 22.42 -9.54
CA VAL A 127 -0.77 21.91 -8.77
C VAL A 127 0.47 21.75 -9.65
N THR A 128 1.54 22.42 -9.27
CA THR A 128 2.85 22.27 -9.91
C THR A 128 3.44 20.90 -9.60
N ASN A 129 3.92 20.20 -10.62
CA ASN A 129 4.59 18.90 -10.49
C ASN A 129 5.93 19.05 -9.75
N SER A 130 5.93 18.87 -8.44
CA SER A 130 7.18 18.69 -7.69
C SER A 130 7.44 17.19 -7.44
N PRO A 131 8.71 16.80 -7.32
CA PRO A 131 9.06 15.41 -6.95
C PRO A 131 8.43 14.96 -5.62
N GLU A 132 8.33 15.87 -4.65
CA GLU A 132 7.73 15.63 -3.34
C GLU A 132 6.24 15.33 -3.45
N LEU A 133 5.52 16.13 -4.24
CA LEU A 133 4.11 15.91 -4.52
C LEU A 133 3.86 14.54 -5.17
N LEU A 134 4.62 14.22 -6.22
CA LEU A 134 4.46 12.96 -6.92
C LEU A 134 4.80 11.75 -6.04
N ASN A 135 5.82 11.87 -5.16
CA ASN A 135 6.13 10.83 -4.18
C ASN A 135 4.98 10.62 -3.21
N PHE A 136 4.40 11.70 -2.69
CA PHE A 136 3.25 11.62 -1.79
C PHE A 136 2.02 11.04 -2.50
N GLN A 137 1.69 11.51 -3.70
CA GLN A 137 0.56 11.00 -4.49
C GLN A 137 0.73 9.51 -4.82
N SER A 138 1.94 9.08 -5.16
CA SER A 138 2.25 7.67 -5.39
C SER A 138 1.99 6.83 -4.14
N ALA A 139 2.50 7.26 -2.98
CA ALA A 139 2.26 6.58 -1.71
C ALA A 139 0.76 6.56 -1.34
N LEU A 140 0.03 7.66 -1.59
CA LEU A 140 -1.41 7.76 -1.35
C LEU A 140 -2.21 6.81 -2.25
N ALA A 141 -1.88 6.74 -3.54
CA ALA A 141 -2.51 5.80 -4.48
C ALA A 141 -2.28 4.35 -4.09
N LEU A 142 -1.06 4.01 -3.62
CA LEU A 142 -0.74 2.68 -3.10
C LEU A 142 -1.51 2.38 -1.79
N GLN A 143 -1.63 3.36 -0.89
CA GLN A 143 -2.43 3.23 0.34
C GLN A 143 -3.90 2.95 0.01
N CYS A 144 -4.49 3.72 -0.90
CA CYS A 144 -5.88 3.53 -1.30
C CYS A 144 -6.11 2.18 -1.99
N PHE A 145 -5.18 1.73 -2.82
CA PHE A 145 -5.25 0.41 -3.44
C PHE A 145 -5.10 -0.72 -2.41
N THR A 146 -4.16 -0.59 -1.48
CA THR A 146 -3.89 -1.62 -0.46
C THR A 146 -5.05 -1.77 0.53
N ASN A 147 -5.78 -0.69 0.81
CA ASN A 147 -6.97 -0.71 1.68
C ASN A 147 -8.29 -0.90 0.90
N GLU A 148 -8.24 -1.34 -0.37
CA GLU A 148 -9.42 -1.61 -1.22
C GLU A 148 -10.35 -0.38 -1.37
N TYR A 149 -9.78 0.82 -1.42
CA TYR A 149 -10.52 2.08 -1.62
C TYR A 149 -11.65 2.30 -0.61
N ILE A 150 -11.47 1.83 0.64
CA ILE A 150 -12.49 1.97 1.70
C ILE A 150 -12.80 3.42 2.08
N TYR A 151 -11.94 4.37 1.69
CA TYR A 151 -12.20 5.79 1.94
C TYR A 151 -13.41 6.25 1.11
N SER A 152 -14.48 6.62 1.80
CA SER A 152 -15.68 7.17 1.15
C SER A 152 -15.35 8.44 0.36
N HIS A 153 -16.09 8.69 -0.69
CA HIS A 153 -16.06 9.94 -1.45
C HIS A 153 -17.48 10.47 -1.69
N THR A 154 -17.58 11.75 -1.97
CA THR A 154 -18.85 12.47 -2.16
C THR A 154 -19.32 12.39 -3.61
N ALA A 155 -20.59 12.72 -3.85
CA ALA A 155 -21.12 12.85 -5.21
C ALA A 155 -20.42 13.97 -6.02
N ALA A 156 -19.86 14.98 -5.34
CA ALA A 156 -19.09 16.03 -5.98
C ALA A 156 -17.74 15.48 -6.48
N GLU A 157 -17.03 14.70 -5.66
CA GLU A 157 -15.80 14.02 -6.07
C GLU A 157 -16.06 13.07 -7.23
N GLU A 158 -17.15 12.29 -7.20
CA GLU A 158 -17.49 11.37 -8.29
C GLU A 158 -17.71 12.11 -9.63
N LYS A 159 -18.34 13.28 -9.64
CA LYS A 159 -18.50 14.10 -10.86
C LYS A 159 -17.14 14.55 -11.42
N ILE A 160 -16.21 14.93 -10.56
CA ILE A 160 -14.85 15.32 -10.99
C ILE A 160 -14.12 14.11 -11.56
N LEU A 161 -14.22 12.96 -10.91
CA LEU A 161 -13.62 11.72 -11.38
C LEU A 161 -14.14 11.31 -12.75
N GLN A 162 -15.46 11.38 -12.98
CA GLN A 162 -16.07 11.11 -14.29
C GLN A 162 -15.54 12.06 -15.38
N SER A 163 -15.38 13.35 -15.07
CA SER A 163 -14.79 14.33 -15.98
C SER A 163 -13.32 14.01 -16.27
N LEU A 164 -12.57 13.61 -15.26
CA LEU A 164 -11.17 13.21 -15.35
C LEU A 164 -11.01 11.96 -16.22
N GLU A 165 -11.84 10.94 -16.02
CA GLU A 165 -11.86 9.73 -16.85
C GLU A 165 -12.19 10.03 -18.30
N ALA A 166 -13.16 10.89 -18.56
CA ALA A 166 -13.52 11.31 -19.92
C ALA A 166 -12.36 12.05 -20.61
N ASN A 167 -11.66 12.90 -19.86
CA ASN A 167 -10.48 13.61 -20.38
C ASN A 167 -9.32 12.64 -20.69
N LEU A 168 -9.02 11.72 -19.78
CA LEU A 168 -7.98 10.70 -19.98
C LEU A 168 -8.26 9.84 -21.23
N ARG A 169 -9.52 9.42 -21.44
CA ARG A 169 -9.90 8.69 -22.67
C ARG A 169 -9.61 9.48 -23.93
N LYS A 170 -9.82 10.81 -23.92
CA LYS A 170 -9.51 11.70 -25.08
C LYS A 170 -8.01 11.80 -25.31
N ILE A 171 -7.22 12.02 -24.24
CA ILE A 171 -5.75 12.11 -24.31
C ILE A 171 -5.18 10.84 -24.93
N PHE A 172 -5.53 9.66 -24.43
CA PHE A 172 -5.03 8.39 -24.97
C PHE A 172 -5.54 8.09 -26.39
N LYS A 173 -6.77 8.50 -26.73
CA LYS A 173 -7.28 8.38 -28.10
C LYS A 173 -6.47 9.20 -29.08
N ASN A 174 -5.91 10.33 -28.65
CA ASN A 174 -5.03 11.17 -29.46
C ASN A 174 -3.56 10.70 -29.47
N ASN A 175 -3.24 9.55 -28.84
CA ASN A 175 -1.89 9.06 -28.63
C ASN A 175 -1.00 10.01 -27.81
N GLU A 176 -1.61 10.81 -26.93
CA GLU A 176 -0.94 11.70 -26.01
C GLU A 176 -0.78 11.01 -24.63
N GLN A 177 0.10 11.57 -23.78
CA GLN A 177 0.29 11.09 -22.43
C GLN A 177 -0.16 12.16 -21.43
N PRO A 178 -0.95 11.76 -20.41
CA PRO A 178 -1.35 12.69 -19.36
C PRO A 178 -0.19 13.00 -18.42
N ALA A 179 -0.29 14.12 -17.73
CA ALA A 179 0.66 14.46 -16.67
C ALA A 179 0.56 13.44 -15.50
N PRO A 180 1.70 13.06 -14.89
CA PRO A 180 1.77 12.02 -13.85
C PRO A 180 0.79 12.24 -12.70
N GLN A 181 0.62 13.47 -12.21
CA GLN A 181 -0.29 13.79 -11.11
C GLN A 181 -1.74 13.44 -11.41
N ILE A 182 -2.17 13.50 -12.67
CA ILE A 182 -3.53 13.16 -13.10
C ILE A 182 -3.77 11.67 -12.93
N ILE A 183 -2.80 10.85 -13.36
CA ILE A 183 -2.84 9.40 -13.21
C ILE A 183 -2.83 9.00 -11.73
N LEU A 184 -1.96 9.60 -10.92
CA LEU A 184 -1.83 9.29 -9.49
C LEU A 184 -3.08 9.73 -8.71
N ALA A 185 -3.71 10.85 -9.08
CA ALA A 185 -4.97 11.26 -8.49
C ALA A 185 -6.09 10.25 -8.80
N LEU A 186 -6.25 9.82 -10.05
CA LEU A 186 -7.23 8.77 -10.39
C LEU A 186 -6.92 7.46 -9.68
N ALA A 187 -5.64 7.05 -9.65
CA ALA A 187 -5.17 5.84 -8.99
C ALA A 187 -5.44 5.79 -7.47
N SER A 188 -5.66 6.95 -6.84
CA SER A 188 -6.05 7.02 -5.42
C SER A 188 -7.55 6.82 -5.18
N TYR A 189 -8.36 6.75 -6.23
CA TYR A 189 -9.81 6.50 -6.15
C TYR A 189 -10.23 5.20 -6.83
N LYS A 190 -9.58 4.84 -7.93
CA LYS A 190 -9.95 3.66 -8.75
C LYS A 190 -8.69 2.96 -9.25
N SER A 191 -8.73 1.63 -9.31
CA SER A 191 -7.60 0.84 -9.79
C SER A 191 -7.37 1.03 -11.29
N LEU A 192 -6.11 1.26 -11.70
CA LEU A 192 -5.76 1.53 -13.09
C LEU A 192 -6.00 0.35 -14.03
N ASN A 193 -6.03 -0.90 -13.53
CA ASN A 193 -6.30 -2.08 -14.35
C ASN A 193 -7.73 -2.13 -14.93
N GLN A 194 -8.66 -1.31 -14.40
CA GLN A 194 -10.02 -1.19 -14.92
C GLN A 194 -10.08 -0.48 -16.29
N TYR A 195 -9.00 0.19 -16.67
CA TYR A 195 -8.96 1.01 -17.86
C TYR A 195 -8.13 0.36 -18.96
N GLU A 196 -8.71 0.20 -20.16
CA GLU A 196 -8.00 -0.37 -21.31
C GLU A 196 -6.77 0.46 -21.71
N TRP A 197 -6.85 1.79 -21.57
CA TRP A 197 -5.75 2.70 -21.88
C TRP A 197 -4.53 2.53 -20.95
N SER A 198 -4.68 1.87 -19.80
CA SER A 198 -3.56 1.62 -18.90
C SER A 198 -2.40 0.88 -19.58
N LYS A 199 -2.69 0.07 -20.60
CA LYS A 199 -1.68 -0.63 -21.39
C LYS A 199 -0.81 0.29 -22.27
N SER A 200 -1.31 1.50 -22.57
CA SER A 200 -0.63 2.52 -23.38
C SER A 200 0.02 3.61 -22.55
N LEU A 201 -0.06 3.49 -21.21
CA LEU A 201 0.54 4.46 -20.31
C LEU A 201 2.06 4.34 -20.32
N LEU A 202 2.75 5.47 -20.57
CA LEU A 202 4.19 5.55 -20.37
C LEU A 202 4.50 5.63 -18.86
N VAL A 203 5.31 4.68 -18.41
CA VAL A 203 5.64 4.52 -16.99
C VAL A 203 6.92 5.29 -16.68
N TYR A 204 6.79 6.32 -15.85
CA TYR A 204 7.91 7.09 -15.27
C TYR A 204 8.17 6.62 -13.85
N ASP A 205 9.36 6.87 -13.31
CA ASP A 205 9.78 6.47 -11.95
C ASP A 205 8.71 6.68 -10.88
N LYS A 206 8.00 7.81 -10.91
CA LYS A 206 7.01 8.16 -9.88
C LYS A 206 5.69 7.41 -10.01
N ILE A 207 5.42 6.85 -11.18
CA ILE A 207 4.21 6.05 -11.47
C ILE A 207 4.53 4.56 -11.38
N GLU A 208 5.78 4.15 -11.54
CA GLU A 208 6.19 2.75 -11.69
C GLU A 208 5.63 1.84 -10.57
N ALA A 209 5.79 2.24 -9.33
CA ALA A 209 5.30 1.46 -8.19
C ALA A 209 3.78 1.30 -8.22
N VAL A 210 3.04 2.36 -8.56
CA VAL A 210 1.57 2.34 -8.68
C VAL A 210 1.14 1.49 -9.87
N PHE A 211 1.80 1.65 -11.02
CA PHE A 211 1.51 0.85 -12.22
C PHE A 211 1.76 -0.64 -11.98
N THR A 212 2.88 -0.98 -11.38
CA THR A 212 3.22 -2.36 -11.03
C THR A 212 2.12 -2.96 -10.15
N ARG A 213 1.75 -2.29 -9.06
CA ARG A 213 0.78 -2.79 -8.10
C ARG A 213 -0.65 -2.80 -8.62
N GLN A 214 -1.06 -1.81 -9.42
CA GLN A 214 -2.44 -1.68 -9.87
C GLN A 214 -2.70 -2.29 -11.27
N VAL A 215 -1.68 -2.56 -12.05
CA VAL A 215 -1.84 -3.08 -13.42
C VAL A 215 -1.08 -4.40 -13.63
N VAL A 216 0.24 -4.41 -13.37
CA VAL A 216 1.07 -5.57 -13.69
C VAL A 216 0.73 -6.76 -12.79
N GLU A 217 0.74 -6.56 -11.46
CA GLU A 217 0.45 -7.63 -10.49
C GLU A 217 -0.97 -8.20 -10.66
N PRO A 218 -2.07 -7.42 -10.75
CA PRO A 218 -3.40 -7.96 -10.98
C PRO A 218 -3.53 -8.75 -12.30
N ASN A 219 -2.85 -8.30 -13.35
CA ASN A 219 -2.83 -9.06 -14.61
C ASN A 219 -2.08 -10.38 -14.50
N GLN A 220 -1.02 -10.43 -13.70
CA GLN A 220 -0.29 -11.67 -13.40
C GLN A 220 -1.14 -12.62 -12.54
N GLU A 221 -1.80 -12.08 -11.50
CA GLU A 221 -2.72 -12.84 -10.66
C GLU A 221 -3.85 -13.48 -11.48
N ALA A 222 -4.46 -12.72 -12.40
CA ALA A 222 -5.51 -13.23 -13.28
C ALA A 222 -5.02 -14.39 -14.17
N LYS A 223 -3.78 -14.28 -14.71
CA LYS A 223 -3.16 -15.36 -15.49
C LYS A 223 -2.87 -16.59 -14.65
N LEU A 224 -2.32 -16.42 -13.44
CA LEU A 224 -2.05 -17.52 -12.53
C LEU A 224 -3.35 -18.21 -12.10
N LYS A 225 -4.39 -17.43 -11.75
CA LYS A 225 -5.71 -17.96 -11.38
C LYS A 225 -6.29 -18.84 -12.49
N SER A 226 -6.20 -18.43 -13.75
CA SER A 226 -6.71 -19.20 -14.89
C SER A 226 -5.95 -20.51 -15.13
N ALA A 227 -4.73 -20.65 -14.63
CA ALA A 227 -3.89 -21.83 -14.75
C ALA A 227 -4.02 -22.80 -13.56
N LEU A 228 -4.68 -22.38 -12.47
CA LEU A 228 -4.86 -23.24 -11.29
C LEU A 228 -5.96 -24.28 -11.55
N PRO A 229 -5.73 -25.57 -11.20
CA PRO A 229 -6.78 -26.57 -11.26
C PRO A 229 -7.87 -26.27 -10.23
N ILE A 230 -9.12 -26.41 -10.63
CA ILE A 230 -10.26 -26.32 -9.72
C ILE A 230 -10.40 -27.66 -9.03
N LEU A 231 -10.31 -27.66 -7.70
CA LEU A 231 -10.38 -28.88 -6.90
C LEU A 231 -11.81 -29.45 -6.85
N ASP A 232 -12.81 -28.57 -6.69
CA ASP A 232 -14.21 -28.92 -6.70
C ASP A 232 -15.07 -27.67 -7.01
N ASN A 233 -16.30 -27.89 -7.49
CA ASN A 233 -17.23 -26.81 -7.75
C ASN A 233 -18.03 -26.49 -6.49
N ILE A 234 -18.01 -25.22 -6.10
CA ILE A 234 -18.87 -24.72 -5.03
C ILE A 234 -20.31 -24.64 -5.57
N THR A 235 -21.18 -25.49 -5.04
CA THR A 235 -22.60 -25.58 -5.47
C THR A 235 -23.54 -24.77 -4.57
N ASP A 236 -23.11 -24.44 -3.35
CA ASP A 236 -23.89 -23.64 -2.42
C ASP A 236 -23.86 -22.15 -2.80
N GLU A 237 -25.04 -21.54 -2.87
CA GLU A 237 -25.20 -20.14 -3.31
C GLU A 237 -24.51 -19.13 -2.36
N VAL A 238 -24.57 -19.37 -1.04
CA VAL A 238 -23.95 -18.48 -0.04
C VAL A 238 -22.44 -18.56 -0.16
N SER A 239 -21.89 -19.77 -0.22
CA SER A 239 -20.45 -19.99 -0.38
C SER A 239 -19.92 -19.40 -1.69
N SER A 240 -20.71 -19.50 -2.78
CA SER A 240 -20.37 -18.87 -4.07
C SER A 240 -20.29 -17.34 -3.96
N LYS A 241 -21.29 -16.70 -3.34
CA LYS A 241 -21.29 -15.24 -3.11
C LYS A 241 -20.13 -14.80 -2.23
N VAL A 242 -19.84 -15.54 -1.18
CA VAL A 242 -18.70 -15.26 -0.27
C VAL A 242 -17.38 -15.39 -1.03
N ARG A 243 -17.18 -16.44 -1.81
CA ARG A 243 -16.01 -16.60 -2.67
C ARG A 243 -15.87 -15.41 -3.61
N ASP A 244 -16.93 -15.07 -4.34
CA ASP A 244 -16.90 -14.00 -5.34
C ASP A 244 -16.58 -12.64 -4.70
N GLN A 245 -17.06 -12.40 -3.48
CA GLN A 245 -16.73 -11.22 -2.70
C GLN A 245 -15.23 -11.17 -2.33
N TYR A 246 -14.67 -12.28 -1.82
CA TYR A 246 -13.25 -12.34 -1.45
C TYR A 246 -12.32 -12.34 -2.67
N GLU A 247 -12.76 -12.90 -3.78
CA GLU A 247 -12.01 -12.87 -5.04
C GLU A 247 -12.04 -11.48 -5.69
N GLY A 248 -13.15 -10.76 -5.57
CA GLY A 248 -13.29 -9.41 -6.10
C GLY A 248 -12.59 -8.34 -5.28
N SER A 249 -12.56 -8.51 -3.96
CA SER A 249 -11.99 -7.54 -3.01
C SER A 249 -11.23 -8.24 -1.89
N PRO A 250 -10.00 -8.72 -2.17
CA PRO A 250 -9.17 -9.43 -1.19
C PRO A 250 -8.59 -8.44 -0.17
N TYR A 251 -9.31 -8.17 0.91
CA TYR A 251 -8.86 -7.27 1.98
C TYR A 251 -8.25 -8.02 3.16
N PRO A 252 -7.11 -7.55 3.70
CA PRO A 252 -6.21 -6.55 3.10
C PRO A 252 -5.36 -7.15 1.98
N ARG A 253 -5.02 -6.36 0.96
CA ARG A 253 -4.07 -6.80 -0.07
C ARG A 253 -2.70 -7.03 0.55
N TRP A 254 -2.18 -8.22 0.33
CA TRP A 254 -0.89 -8.61 0.88
C TRP A 254 0.23 -8.12 -0.03
N VAL A 255 1.11 -7.27 0.50
CA VAL A 255 2.30 -6.78 -0.21
C VAL A 255 3.50 -7.68 0.07
N ASN A 256 3.66 -8.01 1.35
CA ASN A 256 4.72 -8.89 1.84
C ASN A 256 4.09 -9.97 2.72
N THR A 257 4.36 -11.21 2.40
CA THR A 257 3.82 -12.35 3.14
C THR A 257 4.67 -12.71 4.35
N GLY A 258 5.92 -12.25 4.42
CA GLY A 258 6.88 -12.61 5.47
C GLY A 258 7.32 -14.07 5.42
N PHE A 259 7.08 -14.76 4.30
CA PHE A 259 7.57 -16.12 4.12
C PHE A 259 9.06 -16.13 3.84
N SER A 260 9.74 -17.14 4.38
CA SER A 260 11.14 -17.37 4.06
C SER A 260 11.31 -17.63 2.55
N SER A 261 12.32 -17.00 1.94
CA SER A 261 12.71 -17.29 0.56
C SER A 261 13.46 -18.64 0.42
N LYS A 262 13.81 -19.29 1.53
CA LYS A 262 14.44 -20.60 1.50
C LYS A 262 13.38 -21.67 1.23
N PRO A 263 13.57 -22.51 0.21
CA PRO A 263 12.67 -23.64 -0.05
C PRO A 263 12.62 -24.54 1.20
N MET A 264 11.43 -24.94 1.60
CA MET A 264 11.24 -25.92 2.66
C MET A 264 10.44 -27.11 2.12
N SER A 265 10.78 -28.32 2.57
CA SER A 265 9.98 -29.49 2.25
C SER A 265 8.60 -29.42 2.92
N ILE A 266 7.60 -30.04 2.29
CA ILE A 266 6.24 -30.14 2.86
C ILE A 266 6.30 -30.76 4.26
N SER A 267 7.14 -31.79 4.48
CA SER A 267 7.27 -32.43 5.78
C SER A 267 7.79 -31.46 6.86
N ASN A 268 8.70 -30.55 6.52
CA ASN A 268 9.19 -29.53 7.46
C ASN A 268 8.12 -28.50 7.80
N VAL A 269 7.30 -28.11 6.83
CA VAL A 269 6.17 -27.21 7.04
C VAL A 269 5.12 -27.85 7.96
N VAL A 270 4.73 -29.10 7.66
CA VAL A 270 3.71 -29.86 8.41
C VAL A 270 4.20 -30.12 9.85
N SER A 271 5.47 -30.49 10.04
CA SER A 271 6.02 -30.70 11.38
C SER A 271 6.06 -29.42 12.21
N GLY A 272 6.27 -28.27 11.56
CA GLY A 272 6.23 -26.95 12.21
C GLY A 272 4.84 -26.52 12.69
N ILE A 273 3.79 -26.97 12.00
CA ILE A 273 2.38 -26.63 12.33
C ILE A 273 1.82 -27.49 13.48
N LYS A 274 2.53 -28.56 13.90
CA LYS A 274 2.05 -29.51 14.92
C LYS A 274 0.65 -30.05 14.69
N LEU A 275 0.29 -30.23 13.41
CA LEU A 275 -0.97 -30.87 13.07
C LEU A 275 -0.92 -32.32 13.56
N LYS A 276 -1.82 -32.71 14.46
CA LYS A 276 -2.15 -34.10 14.73
C LYS A 276 -2.93 -34.62 13.51
N LEU A 277 -2.21 -35.02 12.49
CA LEU A 277 -2.84 -35.79 11.40
C LEU A 277 -3.13 -37.19 11.95
N PRO A 278 -4.36 -37.69 11.84
CA PRO A 278 -4.57 -39.10 12.04
C PRO A 278 -3.69 -39.89 11.08
N ASP A 279 -3.28 -41.09 11.47
CA ASP A 279 -2.29 -41.97 10.77
C ASP A 279 -2.64 -42.28 9.30
N TYR A 280 -2.73 -41.26 8.46
CA TYR A 280 -2.76 -41.46 7.00
C TYR A 280 -1.32 -41.51 6.49
N LYS A 281 -0.92 -42.68 6.03
CA LYS A 281 0.29 -42.84 5.23
C LYS A 281 0.13 -42.01 3.97
N ILE A 282 0.88 -40.90 3.90
CA ILE A 282 1.05 -40.18 2.64
C ILE A 282 2.00 -41.03 1.80
N THR A 283 1.45 -41.74 0.83
CA THR A 283 2.22 -42.43 -0.22
C THR A 283 2.68 -41.42 -1.25
#